data_47841e58b9895fc6dbb88f0cb7ced8d8
#
_entry.id   47841e58b9895fc6dbb88f0cb7ced8d8
#
_cell.length_a   1.000
_cell.length_b   1.000
_cell.length_c   1.000
_cell.angle_alpha   90.00
_cell.angle_beta   90.00
_cell.angle_gamma   90.00
#
_symmetry.space_group_name_H-M   'P 1'
#
loop_
_entity.id
_entity.type
_entity.pdbx_description
1 polymer ?
#
loop_
_entity_poly.entity_id
_entity_poly.type
_entity_poly.pdbx_seq_one_letter_code
_entity_poly.pdbx_strand_id
1 'polypeptide(L)'
;MKSKYRNLFLLFGIVAIAVMLLTFDVSYAELTDSLRKAGLCFPVVIFLWVLIYLLNAGAWYIIIHDGFRGDKIPYWRVYKYTVTGFALNATTPVGLMGGEPYRIMELAPYVGVEKATSSVILYVMMHIFSHFCFWLFSILLYLVLYFHHLQWSLSLFLAFSGIFCLMGVYFFMKGYRQGLAMRCIRLLQRVFFLKRWAINFACLLYTSPSPRDMRRSR
;
A
#
# COMPACT_ATOMS: atom_id res chain seq x y z
N MET A 1 20.43 2.03 11.50
CA MET A 1 20.66 2.94 10.36
C MET A 1 20.71 4.38 10.88
N LYS A 2 21.68 5.18 10.43
CA LYS A 2 21.99 6.48 11.02
C LYS A 2 20.81 7.46 10.91
N SER A 3 20.49 8.15 11.99
CA SER A 3 19.52 9.27 12.11
C SER A 3 19.54 10.26 10.90
N LYS A 4 20.65 10.36 10.20
CA LYS A 4 20.83 11.20 9.02
C LYS A 4 19.85 10.93 7.87
N TYR A 5 19.56 9.67 7.55
CA TYR A 5 18.64 9.34 6.44
C TYR A 5 17.19 9.65 6.77
N ARG A 6 16.79 9.43 8.03
CA ARG A 6 15.44 9.80 8.50
C ARG A 6 15.22 11.31 8.41
N ASN A 7 16.21 12.10 8.86
CA ASN A 7 16.15 13.55 8.81
C ASN A 7 16.18 14.08 7.36
N LEU A 8 16.93 13.42 6.47
CA LEU A 8 16.98 13.76 5.04
C LEU A 8 15.60 13.53 4.37
N PHE A 9 14.92 12.41 4.67
CA PHE A 9 13.56 12.14 4.16
C PHE A 9 12.54 13.15 4.69
N LEU A 10 12.63 13.52 5.98
CA LEU A 10 11.77 14.56 6.56
C LEU A 10 12.02 15.92 5.90
N LEU A 11 13.29 16.30 5.73
CA LEU A 11 13.64 17.55 5.05
C LEU A 11 13.11 17.59 3.62
N PHE A 12 13.29 16.50 2.87
CA PHE A 12 12.75 16.39 1.51
C PHE A 12 11.24 16.53 1.46
N GLY A 13 10.50 15.89 2.39
CA GLY A 13 9.05 16.03 2.51
C GLY A 13 8.62 17.48 2.82
N ILE A 14 9.31 18.15 3.73
CA ILE A 14 9.04 19.55 4.07
C ILE A 14 9.29 20.47 2.88
N VAL A 15 10.41 20.28 2.18
CA VAL A 15 10.74 21.04 0.96
C VAL A 15 9.72 20.82 -0.14
N ALA A 16 9.28 19.58 -0.35
CA ALA A 16 8.25 19.25 -1.34
C ALA A 16 6.91 19.94 -1.03
N ILE A 17 6.49 19.94 0.25
CA ILE A 17 5.28 20.65 0.69
C ILE A 17 5.45 22.17 0.50
N ALA A 18 6.60 22.73 0.86
CA ALA A 18 6.86 24.16 0.69
C ALA A 18 6.83 24.55 -0.80
N VAL A 19 7.45 23.78 -1.67
CA VAL A 19 7.40 23.99 -3.13
C VAL A 19 5.97 23.90 -3.64
N MET A 20 5.20 22.91 -3.20
CA MET A 20 3.81 22.76 -3.58
C MET A 20 2.97 23.97 -3.16
N LEU A 21 3.12 24.45 -1.92
CA LEU A 21 2.41 25.62 -1.41
C LEU A 21 2.79 26.92 -2.12
N LEU A 22 4.06 27.05 -2.56
CA LEU A 22 4.55 28.22 -3.29
C LEU A 22 4.15 28.20 -4.78
N THR A 23 3.92 26.99 -5.35
CA THR A 23 3.58 26.83 -6.77
C THR A 23 2.07 26.81 -7.02
N PHE A 24 1.27 26.54 -5.99
CA PHE A 24 -0.20 26.56 -6.08
C PHE A 24 -0.71 27.98 -5.81
N ASP A 25 -1.21 28.65 -6.84
CA ASP A 25 -1.90 29.94 -6.80
C ASP A 25 -3.33 29.78 -6.22
N VAL A 26 -3.45 29.21 -5.03
CA VAL A 26 -4.75 29.12 -4.35
C VAL A 26 -4.91 30.31 -3.42
N SER A 27 -5.88 31.17 -3.71
CA SER A 27 -6.26 32.27 -2.82
C SER A 27 -6.76 31.71 -1.49
N TYR A 28 -6.21 32.20 -0.38
CA TYR A 28 -6.70 31.86 0.98
C TYR A 28 -8.20 32.11 1.15
N ALA A 29 -8.75 33.12 0.45
CA ALA A 29 -10.17 33.41 0.44
C ALA A 29 -11.00 32.28 -0.20
N GLU A 30 -10.56 31.74 -1.33
CA GLU A 30 -11.22 30.62 -2.00
C GLU A 30 -11.13 29.33 -1.17
N LEU A 31 -10.02 29.10 -0.49
CA LEU A 31 -9.86 27.94 0.40
C LEU A 31 -10.84 28.02 1.58
N THR A 32 -10.93 29.19 2.24
CA THR A 32 -11.85 29.37 3.38
C THR A 32 -13.31 29.29 2.95
N ASP A 33 -13.67 29.82 1.78
CA ASP A 33 -15.02 29.72 1.24
C ASP A 33 -15.38 28.25 0.89
N SER A 34 -14.46 27.52 0.30
CA SER A 34 -14.61 26.08 0.00
C SER A 34 -14.81 25.26 1.28
N LEU A 35 -14.03 25.53 2.32
CA LEU A 35 -14.17 24.89 3.63
C LEU A 35 -15.52 25.21 4.29
N ARG A 36 -15.98 26.47 4.20
CA ARG A 36 -17.31 26.86 4.70
C ARG A 36 -18.43 26.16 3.96
N LYS A 37 -18.33 26.05 2.63
CA LYS A 37 -19.31 25.31 1.81
C LYS A 37 -19.33 23.82 2.12
N ALA A 38 -18.18 23.22 2.41
CA ALA A 38 -18.09 21.82 2.82
C ALA A 38 -18.79 21.56 4.18
N GLY A 39 -18.85 22.54 5.09
CA GLY A 39 -19.58 22.46 6.35
C GLY A 39 -19.23 21.20 7.15
N LEU A 40 -20.25 20.48 7.63
CA LEU A 40 -20.08 19.24 8.39
C LEU A 40 -19.51 18.07 7.58
N CYS A 41 -19.54 18.10 6.25
CA CYS A 41 -18.95 17.05 5.44
C CYS A 41 -17.44 16.98 5.63
N PHE A 42 -16.75 18.08 5.85
CA PHE A 42 -15.31 18.13 6.04
C PHE A 42 -14.82 17.32 7.26
N PRO A 43 -15.32 17.57 8.50
CA PRO A 43 -14.92 16.75 9.64
C PRO A 43 -15.36 15.27 9.53
N VAL A 44 -16.49 14.98 8.87
CA VAL A 44 -16.91 13.59 8.60
C VAL A 44 -15.90 12.89 7.72
N VAL A 45 -15.42 13.52 6.65
CA VAL A 45 -14.37 12.95 5.77
C VAL A 45 -13.08 12.69 6.55
N ILE A 46 -12.64 13.65 7.39
CA ILE A 46 -11.46 13.46 8.24
C ILE A 46 -11.64 12.25 9.16
N PHE A 47 -12.79 12.14 9.81
CA PHE A 47 -13.09 11.00 10.69
C PHE A 47 -13.05 9.66 9.94
N LEU A 48 -13.64 9.60 8.74
CA LEU A 48 -13.58 8.41 7.89
C LEU A 48 -12.13 8.06 7.51
N TRP A 49 -11.28 9.05 7.22
CA TRP A 49 -9.87 8.81 6.95
C TRP A 49 -9.13 8.21 8.15
N VAL A 50 -9.38 8.72 9.36
CA VAL A 50 -8.82 8.14 10.59
C VAL A 50 -9.23 6.68 10.73
N LEU A 51 -10.51 6.36 10.51
CA LEU A 51 -11.01 4.99 10.56
C LEU A 51 -10.35 4.08 9.52
N ILE A 52 -10.21 4.56 8.27
CA ILE A 52 -9.52 3.83 7.20
C ILE A 52 -8.07 3.54 7.59
N TYR A 53 -7.35 4.50 8.14
CA TYR A 53 -5.97 4.27 8.58
C TYR A 53 -5.88 3.30 9.77
N LEU A 54 -6.85 3.32 10.68
CA LEU A 54 -6.93 2.31 11.74
C LEU A 54 -7.10 0.91 11.16
N LEU A 55 -8.02 0.70 10.24
CA LEU A 55 -8.23 -0.59 9.59
C LEU A 55 -7.00 -1.05 8.78
N ASN A 56 -6.37 -0.16 8.05
CA ASN A 56 -5.13 -0.46 7.31
C ASN A 56 -3.98 -0.86 8.24
N ALA A 57 -3.81 -0.15 9.37
CA ALA A 57 -2.82 -0.51 10.39
C ALA A 57 -3.15 -1.87 11.02
N GLY A 58 -4.44 -2.17 11.24
CA GLY A 58 -4.91 -3.46 11.74
C GLY A 58 -4.55 -4.62 10.80
N ALA A 59 -4.78 -4.45 9.51
CA ALA A 59 -4.42 -5.44 8.50
C ALA A 59 -2.90 -5.72 8.51
N TRP A 60 -2.08 -4.67 8.54
CA TRP A 60 -0.63 -4.85 8.61
C TRP A 60 -0.16 -5.41 9.95
N TYR A 61 -0.80 -5.03 11.05
CA TYR A 61 -0.54 -5.58 12.39
C TYR A 61 -0.73 -7.10 12.43
N ILE A 62 -1.80 -7.63 11.83
CA ILE A 62 -2.06 -9.07 11.72
C ILE A 62 -0.92 -9.75 10.93
N ILE A 63 -0.52 -9.17 9.80
CA ILE A 63 0.57 -9.72 8.97
C ILE A 63 1.90 -9.78 9.74
N ILE A 64 2.22 -8.75 10.52
CA ILE A 64 3.46 -8.71 11.31
C ILE A 64 3.47 -9.81 12.38
N HIS A 65 2.32 -10.03 13.03
CA HIS A 65 2.23 -10.96 14.17
C HIS A 65 1.98 -12.41 13.74
N ASP A 66 1.68 -12.66 12.47
CA ASP A 66 1.51 -14.02 11.97
C ASP A 66 2.83 -14.79 12.04
N GLY A 67 2.83 -15.90 12.81
CA GLY A 67 4.01 -16.75 13.04
C GLY A 67 5.19 -16.08 13.79
N PHE A 68 5.01 -14.90 14.41
CA PHE A 68 6.05 -14.21 15.14
C PHE A 68 6.10 -14.62 16.61
N ARG A 69 7.26 -15.11 17.08
CA ARG A 69 7.50 -15.55 18.46
C ARG A 69 8.27 -14.52 19.32
N GLY A 70 8.61 -13.37 18.78
CA GLY A 70 9.31 -12.29 19.48
C GLY A 70 8.39 -11.34 20.24
N ASP A 71 8.97 -10.27 20.79
CA ASP A 71 8.24 -9.22 21.50
C ASP A 71 7.17 -8.58 20.62
N LYS A 72 5.94 -8.51 21.14
CA LYS A 72 4.81 -7.97 20.41
C LYS A 72 4.98 -6.45 20.25
N ILE A 73 4.96 -6.00 19.02
CA ILE A 73 4.93 -4.56 18.69
C ILE A 73 3.54 -4.02 19.02
N PRO A 74 3.42 -2.95 19.81
CA PRO A 74 2.11 -2.38 20.13
C PRO A 74 1.42 -1.82 18.88
N TYR A 75 0.11 -2.02 18.80
CA TYR A 75 -0.73 -1.59 17.66
C TYR A 75 -0.52 -0.12 17.28
N TRP A 76 -0.46 0.80 18.26
CA TRP A 76 -0.28 2.23 18.03
C TRP A 76 1.05 2.58 17.34
N ARG A 77 2.08 1.78 17.53
CA ARG A 77 3.35 1.95 16.82
C ARG A 77 3.19 1.58 15.35
N VAL A 78 2.51 0.49 15.05
CA VAL A 78 2.19 0.08 13.68
C VAL A 78 1.29 1.12 13.01
N TYR A 79 0.29 1.64 13.74
CA TYR A 79 -0.56 2.74 13.26
C TYR A 79 0.26 3.98 12.89
N LYS A 80 1.16 4.42 13.77
CA LYS A 80 2.07 5.54 13.50
C LYS A 80 2.89 5.32 12.22
N TYR A 81 3.48 4.13 12.06
CA TYR A 81 4.27 3.80 10.86
C TYR A 81 3.41 3.75 9.59
N THR A 82 2.17 3.30 9.71
CA THR A 82 1.22 3.29 8.61
C THR A 82 0.88 4.69 8.14
N VAL A 83 0.46 5.58 9.05
CA VAL A 83 0.10 6.97 8.75
C VAL A 83 1.30 7.73 8.19
N THR A 84 2.47 7.64 8.83
CA THR A 84 3.68 8.32 8.35
C THR A 84 4.11 7.78 6.98
N GLY A 85 4.00 6.48 6.74
CA GLY A 85 4.30 5.90 5.44
C GLY A 85 3.38 6.42 4.33
N PHE A 86 2.08 6.55 4.58
CA PHE A 86 1.15 7.13 3.62
C PHE A 86 1.43 8.62 3.39
N ALA A 87 1.74 9.38 4.44
CA ALA A 87 2.12 10.79 4.31
C ALA A 87 3.37 10.96 3.43
N LEU A 88 4.38 10.10 3.61
CA LEU A 88 5.58 10.10 2.78
C LEU A 88 5.27 9.73 1.32
N ASN A 89 4.37 8.79 1.06
CA ASN A 89 3.94 8.47 -0.30
C ASN A 89 3.24 9.65 -0.97
N ALA A 90 2.44 10.41 -0.22
CA ALA A 90 1.75 11.59 -0.75
C ALA A 90 2.69 12.77 -1.03
N THR A 91 3.79 12.91 -0.27
CA THR A 91 4.73 14.05 -0.39
C THR A 91 5.92 13.77 -1.30
N THR A 92 6.16 12.50 -1.68
CA THR A 92 7.25 12.17 -2.59
C THR A 92 6.79 12.25 -4.05
N PRO A 93 7.53 12.95 -4.94
CA PRO A 93 7.13 13.12 -6.35
C PRO A 93 7.13 11.80 -7.15
N VAL A 94 7.77 10.75 -6.63
CA VAL A 94 7.83 9.42 -7.27
C VAL A 94 6.62 8.57 -6.89
N GLY A 95 5.65 9.08 -6.16
CA GLY A 95 4.43 8.40 -5.70
C GLY A 95 4.67 6.94 -5.29
N LEU A 96 4.15 6.47 -4.18
CA LEU A 96 4.23 5.09 -3.71
C LEU A 96 5.62 4.54 -3.31
N MET A 97 6.74 5.25 -3.51
CA MET A 97 8.09 4.71 -3.21
C MET A 97 8.73 5.23 -1.93
N GLY A 98 8.14 6.21 -1.25
CA GLY A 98 8.71 6.79 -0.01
C GLY A 98 8.32 6.07 1.26
N GLY A 99 7.09 5.62 1.35
CA GLY A 99 6.50 5.06 2.56
C GLY A 99 6.90 3.61 2.84
N GLU A 100 7.09 2.77 1.82
CA GLU A 100 7.45 1.37 1.98
C GLU A 100 8.86 1.21 2.57
N PRO A 101 9.90 1.88 2.04
CA PRO A 101 11.22 1.85 2.67
C PRO A 101 11.20 2.37 4.10
N TYR A 102 10.45 3.44 4.38
CA TYR A 102 10.29 3.96 5.73
C TYR A 102 9.70 2.91 6.69
N ARG A 103 8.61 2.24 6.29
CA ARG A 103 7.97 1.18 7.09
C ARG A 103 8.92 0.03 7.38
N ILE A 104 9.70 -0.40 6.37
CA ILE A 104 10.73 -1.45 6.54
C ILE A 104 11.79 -0.99 7.55
N MET A 105 12.28 0.24 7.42
CA MET A 105 13.33 0.77 8.28
C MET A 105 12.90 0.88 9.74
N GLU A 106 11.68 1.33 9.99
CA GLU A 106 11.15 1.49 11.35
C GLU A 106 10.78 0.14 11.99
N LEU A 107 10.36 -0.83 11.19
CA LEU A 107 9.97 -2.15 11.67
C LEU A 107 11.16 -3.10 11.87
N ALA A 108 12.21 -2.99 11.05
CA ALA A 108 13.36 -3.88 11.04
C ALA A 108 14.06 -4.07 12.40
N PRO A 109 14.21 -3.05 13.26
CA PRO A 109 14.83 -3.21 14.59
C PRO A 109 14.06 -4.18 15.51
N TYR A 110 12.78 -4.40 15.28
CA TYR A 110 11.91 -5.24 16.14
C TYR A 110 11.75 -6.66 15.62
N VAL A 111 11.63 -6.84 14.31
CA VAL A 111 11.31 -8.14 13.73
C VAL A 111 12.40 -8.68 12.79
N GLY A 112 13.48 -7.94 12.61
CA GLY A 112 14.51 -8.22 11.61
C GLY A 112 14.13 -7.69 10.21
N VAL A 113 15.16 -7.44 9.40
CA VAL A 113 15.00 -6.84 8.06
C VAL A 113 14.18 -7.73 7.13
N GLU A 114 14.37 -9.04 7.20
CA GLU A 114 13.69 -10.03 6.36
C GLU A 114 12.18 -10.01 6.60
N LYS A 115 11.76 -10.13 7.86
CA LYS A 115 10.35 -10.14 8.21
C LYS A 115 9.71 -8.77 7.99
N ALA A 116 10.41 -7.68 8.28
CA ALA A 116 9.93 -6.33 8.01
C ALA A 116 9.65 -6.16 6.51
N THR A 117 10.59 -6.54 5.66
CA THR A 117 10.45 -6.43 4.19
C THR A 117 9.33 -7.31 3.66
N SER A 118 9.27 -8.58 4.06
CA SER A 118 8.23 -9.50 3.60
C SER A 118 6.82 -9.07 4.05
N SER A 119 6.69 -8.54 5.28
CA SER A 119 5.41 -8.04 5.79
C SER A 119 4.91 -6.82 5.03
N VAL A 120 5.79 -5.88 4.67
CA VAL A 120 5.43 -4.69 3.89
C VAL A 120 5.05 -5.08 2.47
N ILE A 121 5.82 -5.97 1.82
CA ILE A 121 5.48 -6.47 0.47
C ILE A 121 4.13 -7.18 0.49
N LEU A 122 3.89 -8.08 1.43
CA LEU A 122 2.61 -8.78 1.54
C LEU A 122 1.46 -7.81 1.79
N TYR A 123 1.65 -6.83 2.66
CA TYR A 123 0.66 -5.79 2.92
C TYR A 123 0.30 -5.01 1.66
N VAL A 124 1.28 -4.54 0.89
CA VAL A 124 1.06 -3.82 -0.38
C VAL A 124 0.35 -4.70 -1.40
N MET A 125 0.76 -5.96 -1.53
CA MET A 125 0.11 -6.91 -2.43
C MET A 125 -1.35 -7.13 -2.06
N MET A 126 -1.67 -7.32 -0.77
CA MET A 126 -3.04 -7.49 -0.30
C MET A 126 -3.87 -6.21 -0.50
N HIS A 127 -3.25 -5.05 -0.36
CA HIS A 127 -3.89 -3.76 -0.61
C HIS A 127 -4.27 -3.61 -2.09
N ILE A 128 -3.38 -3.92 -3.02
CA ILE A 128 -3.66 -3.93 -4.46
C ILE A 128 -4.78 -4.94 -4.80
N PHE A 129 -4.73 -6.14 -4.22
CA PHE A 129 -5.75 -7.16 -4.42
C PHE A 129 -7.13 -6.69 -3.95
N SER A 130 -7.20 -6.03 -2.80
CA SER A 130 -8.47 -5.49 -2.27
C SER A 130 -9.08 -4.43 -3.19
N HIS A 131 -8.28 -3.63 -3.90
CA HIS A 131 -8.78 -2.68 -4.89
C HIS A 131 -9.43 -3.38 -6.09
N PHE A 132 -8.81 -4.44 -6.62
CA PHE A 132 -9.43 -5.22 -7.70
C PHE A 132 -10.77 -5.84 -7.27
N CYS A 133 -10.83 -6.39 -6.05
CA CYS A 133 -12.08 -6.92 -5.50
C CYS A 133 -13.14 -5.83 -5.33
N PHE A 134 -12.76 -4.67 -4.81
CA PHE A 134 -13.67 -3.54 -4.62
C PHE A 134 -14.21 -3.01 -5.96
N TRP A 135 -13.35 -2.87 -6.98
CA TRP A 135 -13.78 -2.43 -8.31
C TRP A 135 -14.73 -3.43 -8.95
N LEU A 136 -14.45 -4.73 -8.86
CA LEU A 136 -15.37 -5.76 -9.33
C LEU A 136 -16.73 -5.67 -8.64
N PHE A 137 -16.74 -5.53 -7.32
CA PHE A 137 -17.97 -5.36 -6.54
C PHE A 137 -18.72 -4.10 -6.98
N SER A 138 -18.03 -2.99 -7.19
CA SER A 138 -18.63 -1.74 -7.65
C SER A 138 -19.23 -1.86 -9.05
N ILE A 139 -18.55 -2.54 -9.97
CA ILE A 139 -19.08 -2.81 -11.33
C ILE A 139 -20.34 -3.66 -11.24
N LEU A 140 -20.32 -4.75 -10.45
CA LEU A 140 -21.48 -5.61 -10.26
C LEU A 140 -22.67 -4.86 -9.64
N LEU A 141 -22.41 -4.05 -8.61
CA LEU A 141 -23.43 -3.24 -7.97
C LEU A 141 -24.05 -2.24 -8.95
N TYR A 142 -23.21 -1.57 -9.74
CA TYR A 142 -23.68 -0.65 -10.76
C TYR A 142 -24.55 -1.33 -11.82
N LEU A 143 -24.15 -2.49 -12.32
CA LEU A 143 -24.93 -3.28 -13.27
C LEU A 143 -26.29 -3.69 -12.71
N VAL A 144 -26.35 -4.11 -11.42
CA VAL A 144 -27.61 -4.49 -10.78
C VAL A 144 -28.57 -3.29 -10.64
N LEU A 145 -28.03 -2.13 -10.23
CA LEU A 145 -28.88 -0.95 -9.96
C LEU A 145 -29.33 -0.21 -11.24
N TYR A 146 -28.48 -0.19 -12.28
CA TYR A 146 -28.68 0.66 -13.45
C TYR A 146 -28.78 -0.11 -14.77
N PHE A 147 -29.11 -1.40 -14.74
CA PHE A 147 -29.18 -2.27 -15.92
C PHE A 147 -30.03 -1.68 -17.07
N HIS A 148 -31.16 -1.06 -16.74
CA HIS A 148 -32.08 -0.49 -17.74
C HIS A 148 -31.61 0.84 -18.35
N HIS A 149 -30.61 1.48 -17.78
CA HIS A 149 -30.11 2.78 -18.25
C HIS A 149 -28.70 2.67 -18.89
N LEU A 150 -28.26 1.46 -19.22
CA LEU A 150 -26.94 1.25 -19.79
C LEU A 150 -26.86 1.73 -21.24
N GLN A 151 -26.00 2.71 -21.48
CA GLN A 151 -25.60 3.11 -22.85
C GLN A 151 -24.54 2.14 -23.37
N TRP A 152 -24.49 1.92 -24.69
CA TRP A 152 -23.54 1.01 -25.34
C TRP A 152 -22.08 1.30 -24.99
N SER A 153 -21.67 2.57 -25.01
CA SER A 153 -20.30 2.99 -24.68
C SER A 153 -19.92 2.65 -23.23
N LEU A 154 -20.85 2.87 -22.31
CA LEU A 154 -20.65 2.56 -20.90
C LEU A 154 -20.59 1.05 -20.65
N SER A 155 -21.45 0.28 -21.34
CA SER A 155 -21.44 -1.18 -21.25
C SER A 155 -20.10 -1.78 -21.68
N LEU A 156 -19.55 -1.31 -22.80
CA LEU A 156 -18.24 -1.74 -23.28
C LEU A 156 -17.11 -1.38 -22.31
N PHE A 157 -17.14 -0.17 -21.74
CA PHE A 157 -16.15 0.27 -20.75
C PHE A 157 -16.22 -0.59 -19.48
N LEU A 158 -17.43 -0.86 -18.97
CA LEU A 158 -17.62 -1.71 -17.77
C LEU A 158 -17.21 -3.15 -18.04
N ALA A 159 -17.51 -3.71 -19.21
CA ALA A 159 -17.09 -5.05 -19.60
C ALA A 159 -15.56 -5.17 -19.65
N PHE A 160 -14.89 -4.21 -20.31
CA PHE A 160 -13.43 -4.18 -20.37
C PHE A 160 -12.79 -4.03 -18.99
N SER A 161 -13.29 -3.10 -18.16
CA SER A 161 -12.82 -2.90 -16.80
C SER A 161 -13.05 -4.13 -15.93
N GLY A 162 -14.20 -4.80 -16.07
CA GLY A 162 -14.52 -6.04 -15.36
C GLY A 162 -13.58 -7.17 -15.73
N ILE A 163 -13.31 -7.38 -17.03
CA ILE A 163 -12.35 -8.38 -17.51
C ILE A 163 -10.95 -8.07 -16.97
N PHE A 164 -10.53 -6.82 -16.99
CA PHE A 164 -9.24 -6.40 -16.44
C PHE A 164 -9.13 -6.70 -14.94
N CYS A 165 -10.17 -6.40 -14.16
CA CYS A 165 -10.20 -6.69 -12.73
C CYS A 165 -10.21 -8.20 -12.46
N LEU A 166 -10.99 -8.99 -13.20
CA LEU A 166 -11.02 -10.46 -13.08
C LEU A 166 -9.65 -11.06 -13.40
N MET A 167 -8.98 -10.56 -14.42
CA MET A 167 -7.62 -10.95 -14.77
C MET A 167 -6.65 -10.62 -13.63
N GLY A 168 -6.75 -9.42 -13.04
CA GLY A 168 -5.97 -9.02 -11.87
C GLY A 168 -6.16 -9.95 -10.68
N VAL A 169 -7.41 -10.26 -10.32
CA VAL A 169 -7.76 -11.21 -9.25
C VAL A 169 -7.21 -12.61 -9.56
N TYR A 170 -7.39 -13.11 -10.79
CA TYR A 170 -6.89 -14.41 -11.22
C TYR A 170 -5.36 -14.50 -11.10
N PHE A 171 -4.64 -13.51 -11.64
CA PHE A 171 -3.18 -13.48 -11.55
C PHE A 171 -2.70 -13.40 -10.10
N PHE A 172 -3.38 -12.60 -9.26
CA PHE A 172 -3.04 -12.51 -7.84
C PHE A 172 -3.24 -13.87 -7.13
N MET A 173 -4.39 -14.51 -7.31
CA MET A 173 -4.70 -15.82 -6.71
C MET A 173 -3.74 -16.91 -7.19
N LYS A 174 -3.48 -16.97 -8.49
CA LYS A 174 -2.51 -17.91 -9.08
C LYS A 174 -1.09 -17.65 -8.55
N GLY A 175 -0.73 -16.38 -8.45
CA GLY A 175 0.55 -15.99 -7.95
C GLY A 175 0.73 -16.28 -6.47
N TYR A 176 -0.26 -15.99 -5.64
CA TYR A 176 -0.26 -16.32 -4.23
C TYR A 176 -0.06 -17.83 -4.00
N ARG A 177 -0.76 -18.69 -4.78
CA ARG A 177 -0.59 -20.15 -4.73
C ARG A 177 0.78 -20.62 -5.20
N GLN A 178 1.45 -19.92 -6.10
CA GLN A 178 2.70 -20.31 -6.76
C GLN A 178 3.94 -19.55 -6.27
N GLY A 179 3.83 -18.79 -5.17
CA GLY A 179 4.92 -17.96 -4.67
C GLY A 179 5.24 -16.78 -5.61
N LEU A 180 4.28 -15.90 -5.86
CA LEU A 180 4.36 -14.73 -6.74
C LEU A 180 5.58 -13.86 -6.45
N ALA A 181 5.94 -13.70 -5.17
CA ALA A 181 7.12 -12.97 -4.75
C ALA A 181 8.39 -13.51 -5.45
N MET A 182 8.56 -14.83 -5.52
CA MET A 182 9.72 -15.46 -6.17
C MET A 182 9.72 -15.28 -7.70
N ARG A 183 8.54 -15.18 -8.33
CA ARG A 183 8.46 -14.91 -9.79
C ARG A 183 8.75 -13.44 -10.11
N CYS A 184 8.21 -12.51 -9.34
CA CYS A 184 8.50 -11.09 -9.50
C CYS A 184 10.00 -10.81 -9.31
N ILE A 185 10.64 -11.43 -8.32
CA ILE A 185 12.07 -11.31 -8.11
C ILE A 185 12.86 -11.88 -9.28
N ARG A 186 12.49 -13.06 -9.81
CA ARG A 186 13.13 -13.63 -11.00
C ARG A 186 12.96 -12.76 -12.25
N LEU A 187 11.82 -12.09 -12.39
CA LEU A 187 11.58 -11.10 -13.45
C LEU A 187 12.44 -9.84 -13.27
N LEU A 188 12.51 -9.31 -12.06
CA LEU A 188 13.39 -8.18 -11.73
C LEU A 188 14.87 -8.51 -11.91
N GLN A 189 15.29 -9.76 -11.66
CA GLN A 189 16.65 -10.23 -11.93
C GLN A 189 17.00 -10.28 -13.44
N ARG A 190 16.00 -10.38 -14.32
CA ARG A 190 16.21 -10.32 -15.79
C ARG A 190 16.45 -8.89 -16.28
N VAL A 191 16.00 -7.87 -15.53
CA VAL A 191 16.25 -6.48 -15.88
C VAL A 191 17.64 -6.11 -15.39
N PHE A 192 18.58 -5.96 -16.31
CA PHE A 192 20.03 -5.80 -16.10
C PHE A 192 20.41 -4.71 -15.07
N PHE A 193 19.63 -3.64 -14.95
CA PHE A 193 19.89 -2.53 -14.04
C PHE A 193 19.59 -2.86 -12.57
N LEU A 194 18.71 -3.81 -12.29
CA LEU A 194 18.25 -4.17 -10.95
C LEU A 194 18.90 -5.47 -10.42
N LYS A 195 19.80 -6.09 -11.19
CA LYS A 195 20.40 -7.40 -10.87
C LYS A 195 21.06 -7.44 -9.49
N ARG A 196 21.79 -6.38 -9.13
CA ARG A 196 22.52 -6.29 -7.85
C ARG A 196 21.56 -6.11 -6.64
N TRP A 197 20.47 -5.37 -6.84
CA TRP A 197 19.41 -5.19 -5.85
C TRP A 197 18.54 -6.45 -5.71
N ALA A 198 18.19 -7.05 -6.82
CA ALA A 198 17.33 -8.23 -6.86
C ALA A 198 18.00 -9.48 -6.27
N ILE A 199 19.33 -9.61 -6.35
CA ILE A 199 20.07 -10.73 -5.73
C ILE A 199 20.02 -10.62 -4.21
N ASN A 200 20.21 -9.43 -3.63
CA ASN A 200 20.10 -9.22 -2.20
C ASN A 200 18.66 -9.46 -1.70
N PHE A 201 17.66 -9.08 -2.49
CA PHE A 201 16.24 -9.32 -2.18
C PHE A 201 15.84 -10.80 -2.32
N ALA A 202 16.39 -11.52 -3.29
CA ALA A 202 16.13 -12.95 -3.47
C ALA A 202 16.68 -13.78 -2.31
N CYS A 203 17.89 -13.47 -1.82
CA CYS A 203 18.44 -14.11 -0.63
C CYS A 203 17.56 -13.87 0.59
N LEU A 204 17.02 -12.65 0.75
CA LEU A 204 16.14 -12.27 1.87
C LEU A 204 14.81 -13.07 1.88
N LEU A 205 14.24 -13.36 0.72
CA LEU A 205 12.97 -14.09 0.61
C LEU A 205 13.15 -15.63 0.61
N TYR A 206 14.32 -16.12 0.24
CA TYR A 206 14.61 -17.56 0.25
C TYR A 206 14.77 -18.10 1.68
N THR A 207 15.13 -17.26 2.64
CA THR A 207 15.24 -17.59 4.06
C THR A 207 13.94 -17.47 4.83
N SER A 208 12.87 -16.93 4.21
CA SER A 208 11.53 -16.90 4.80
C SER A 208 10.89 -18.30 4.67
N PRO A 209 10.48 -18.95 5.79
CA PRO A 209 9.86 -20.27 5.73
C PRO A 209 8.60 -20.21 4.88
N SER A 210 8.54 -21.09 3.89
CA SER A 210 7.37 -21.25 3.04
C SER A 210 6.15 -21.66 3.89
N PRO A 211 4.91 -21.23 3.54
CA PRO A 211 3.70 -21.74 4.19
C PRO A 211 3.59 -23.27 4.21
N ARG A 212 4.34 -23.96 3.33
CA ARG A 212 4.44 -25.44 3.31
C ARG A 212 5.36 -25.98 4.39
N ASP A 213 6.40 -25.25 4.78
CA ASP A 213 7.35 -25.69 5.81
C ASP A 213 6.76 -25.53 7.22
N MET A 214 5.84 -24.57 7.39
CA MET A 214 5.09 -24.39 8.65
C MET A 214 4.06 -25.49 8.90
N ARG A 215 3.63 -26.26 7.90
CA ARG A 215 2.73 -27.41 8.06
C ARG A 215 3.48 -28.71 8.45
N ARG A 216 4.79 -28.78 8.25
CA ARG A 216 5.61 -29.96 8.60
C ARG A 216 6.15 -29.95 10.03
N SER A 217 6.04 -28.83 10.74
CA SER A 217 6.53 -28.65 12.12
C SER A 217 5.42 -28.71 13.19
N ARG A 218 4.23 -29.26 12.81
CA ARG A 218 3.15 -29.62 13.77
C ARG A 218 2.94 -31.09 13.84
#